data_1be03e1e3725d662a50e14e05fe23925
#
_entry.id   1be03e1e3725d662a50e14e05fe23925
#
_cell.length_a   1.000
_cell.length_b   1.000
_cell.length_c   1.000
_cell.angle_alpha   90.00
_cell.angle_beta   90.00
_cell.angle_gamma   90.00
#
_symmetry.space_group_name_H-M   'P 1'
#
loop_
_entity.id
_entity.type
_entity.pdbx_description
1 polymer ?
#
loop_
_entity_poly.entity_id
_entity_poly.type
_entity_poly.pdbx_seq_one_letter_code
_entity_poly.pdbx_strand_id
1 'polypeptide(L)'
;MADDQKHTPRPSAEGTEPGHHVEMMVRTPTQKALEHIEDEELKDHEHLPAPDQIIEDLGIPNWRELEKKVVRRLDMTLMPCLWVLYLFNYLDRASIAQARVSTLDQDLGLEDYQYSTAVTILSVGYVIGQIPSNMIIGKVRPSIYLCCMAMVWSGVSAATCGAKDYKGLVLVRFFLGLVEAPLFPGAIYLLGCWHTRKEVALRVAILYTGQTLAYCCAGLIAAAVFGTLSGKAGLAGWQWLFIVLASVGAVLALICAFFLPDYPHSKTGSARWSMTEDMRKVAAARIIADRVSTSEAKAGVWQGLKMSVKDTKLWALVGVNIGLSAAYGFSNFYPSIVEGFGYNRVVTLLLTAPPYIFAAIGSLVNSWHSDKVGERGFHFSGPVGVGCIGYIICLITQNGDARYAASFIFVGGMYISNSLVMSWVTGVMGRTPENRAVSVAIVNVLGQVGNVIAPYFFVESDRPRYQMAFILMMVFALLAVSCAMLLKIGLVRANKRLYREAVEEEKAYQPYLT
;
A
#
# COMPACT_ATOMS: atom_id res chain seq x y z
N MET A 1 68.02 34.47 -43.48
CA MET A 1 67.50 35.63 -42.78
C MET A 1 66.02 35.42 -42.75
N ALA A 2 65.53 34.71 -41.77
CA ALA A 2 64.95 35.17 -40.51
C ALA A 2 63.80 36.17 -40.76
N ASP A 3 62.57 35.70 -40.60
CA ASP A 3 61.74 36.30 -39.57
C ASP A 3 60.52 35.42 -39.26
N ASP A 4 60.40 35.21 -37.97
CA ASP A 4 59.34 34.48 -37.28
C ASP A 4 58.08 35.35 -37.20
N GLN A 5 56.90 34.84 -37.62
CA GLN A 5 55.63 35.41 -37.22
C GLN A 5 54.72 34.33 -36.62
N LYS A 6 54.55 34.43 -35.32
CA LYS A 6 53.64 33.68 -34.49
C LYS A 6 52.17 33.84 -34.97
N HIS A 7 51.55 32.76 -35.40
CA HIS A 7 50.11 32.65 -35.53
C HIS A 7 49.47 32.26 -34.19
N THR A 8 48.70 33.15 -33.62
CA THR A 8 47.74 32.86 -32.54
C THR A 8 46.45 32.31 -33.17
N PRO A 9 45.93 31.19 -32.71
CA PRO A 9 44.61 30.73 -33.18
C PRO A 9 43.49 31.48 -32.46
N ARG A 10 42.47 31.90 -33.22
CA ARG A 10 41.20 32.42 -32.72
C ARG A 10 40.40 31.28 -32.06
N PRO A 11 39.64 31.52 -30.99
CA PRO A 11 38.75 30.53 -30.45
C PRO A 11 37.51 30.39 -31.32
N SER A 12 37.21 29.16 -31.69
CA SER A 12 35.95 28.73 -32.33
C SER A 12 34.79 28.90 -31.36
N ALA A 13 33.71 29.52 -31.83
CA ALA A 13 32.45 29.61 -31.15
C ALA A 13 31.82 28.22 -31.01
N GLU A 14 31.86 27.64 -29.82
CA GLU A 14 31.05 26.50 -29.45
C GLU A 14 29.64 26.95 -29.08
N GLY A 15 28.66 26.28 -29.71
CA GLY A 15 27.26 26.53 -29.54
C GLY A 15 26.81 26.22 -28.09
N THR A 16 26.14 27.16 -27.50
CA THR A 16 25.44 27.02 -26.21
C THR A 16 24.23 26.12 -26.41
N GLU A 17 24.32 24.91 -25.88
CA GLU A 17 23.12 24.09 -25.62
C GLU A 17 22.26 24.74 -24.52
N PRO A 18 20.93 24.89 -24.70
CA PRO A 18 20.02 25.37 -23.66
C PRO A 18 19.59 24.18 -22.79
N GLY A 19 20.22 23.96 -21.64
CA GLY A 19 19.81 22.84 -20.80
C GLY A 19 20.38 22.74 -19.40
N HIS A 20 21.18 23.68 -18.90
CA HIS A 20 21.82 23.54 -17.58
C HIS A 20 21.70 24.78 -16.66
N HIS A 21 20.54 25.40 -16.61
CA HIS A 21 20.27 26.48 -15.65
C HIS A 21 19.07 26.22 -14.74
N VAL A 22 19.00 25.02 -14.14
CA VAL A 22 18.13 24.78 -12.97
C VAL A 22 18.94 23.92 -12.01
N GLU A 23 19.22 24.46 -10.83
CA GLU A 23 19.89 23.85 -9.67
C GLU A 23 21.33 24.28 -9.39
N MET A 24 21.50 25.59 -9.19
CA MET A 24 22.47 26.02 -8.20
C MET A 24 21.73 26.45 -6.93
N MET A 25 20.99 25.52 -6.29
CA MET A 25 20.68 25.68 -4.87
C MET A 25 21.99 25.54 -4.10
N VAL A 26 22.36 26.58 -3.37
CA VAL A 26 23.52 26.60 -2.49
C VAL A 26 23.39 25.45 -1.50
N ARG A 27 24.06 24.34 -1.77
CA ARG A 27 24.13 23.17 -0.87
C ARG A 27 24.89 23.59 0.39
N THR A 28 24.32 23.33 1.56
CA THR A 28 24.99 23.62 2.82
C THR A 28 26.25 22.77 2.97
N PRO A 29 27.28 23.23 3.71
CA PRO A 29 28.48 22.44 3.96
C PRO A 29 28.20 21.05 4.52
N THR A 30 27.15 20.91 5.32
CA THR A 30 26.67 19.63 5.88
C THR A 30 26.06 18.71 4.82
N GLN A 31 25.36 19.26 3.82
CA GLN A 31 24.84 18.47 2.68
C GLN A 31 25.97 17.95 1.79
N LYS A 32 26.99 18.79 1.52
CA LYS A 32 28.18 18.37 0.77
C LYS A 32 28.98 17.32 1.53
N ALA A 33 29.10 17.44 2.85
CA ALA A 33 29.79 16.47 3.68
C ALA A 33 29.02 15.12 3.69
N LEU A 34 27.68 15.12 3.80
CA LEU A 34 26.88 13.91 3.77
C LEU A 34 26.88 13.23 2.38
N GLU A 35 26.83 14.01 1.29
CA GLU A 35 26.98 13.48 -0.07
C GLU A 35 28.40 12.96 -0.33
N HIS A 36 29.44 13.64 0.19
CA HIS A 36 30.82 13.20 0.07
C HIS A 36 31.08 11.90 0.84
N ILE A 37 30.49 11.76 2.01
CA ILE A 37 30.48 10.50 2.78
C ILE A 37 29.73 9.41 1.99
N GLU A 38 28.57 9.71 1.37
CA GLU A 38 27.85 8.74 0.50
C GLU A 38 28.68 8.31 -0.72
N ASP A 39 29.46 9.21 -1.33
CA ASP A 39 30.21 8.92 -2.56
C ASP A 39 31.62 8.33 -2.31
N GLU A 40 32.30 8.70 -1.23
CA GLU A 40 33.62 8.15 -0.89
C GLU A 40 33.55 6.81 -0.15
N GLU A 41 32.64 6.65 0.82
CA GLU A 41 32.51 5.41 1.61
C GLU A 41 31.95 4.24 0.81
N LEU A 42 31.28 4.48 -0.31
CA LEU A 42 30.82 3.44 -1.22
C LEU A 42 31.93 2.87 -2.12
N LYS A 43 33.13 3.45 -2.10
CA LYS A 43 34.27 2.98 -2.91
C LYS A 43 35.23 2.07 -2.17
N ASP A 44 35.32 2.17 -0.83
CA ASP A 44 36.22 1.35 -0.02
C ASP A 44 35.44 0.50 1.00
N HIS A 45 35.21 -0.75 0.67
CA HIS A 45 34.43 -1.69 1.49
C HIS A 45 35.09 -2.15 2.80
N GLU A 46 36.31 -1.72 3.14
CA GLU A 46 37.05 -2.27 4.28
C GLU A 46 36.88 -1.51 5.61
N HIS A 47 36.36 -0.26 5.62
CA HIS A 47 36.22 0.52 6.88
C HIS A 47 34.96 1.39 6.89
N LEU A 48 33.76 0.77 6.84
CA LEU A 48 32.53 1.51 7.10
C LEU A 48 32.43 1.83 8.60
N PRO A 49 32.21 3.11 9.01
CA PRO A 49 32.04 3.47 10.41
C PRO A 49 30.81 2.76 11.01
N ALA A 50 30.89 2.45 12.30
CA ALA A 50 29.75 1.88 13.00
C ALA A 50 28.52 2.81 12.85
N PRO A 51 27.29 2.28 12.67
CA PRO A 51 26.09 3.10 12.46
C PRO A 51 25.92 4.23 13.49
N ASP A 52 26.24 3.96 14.75
CA ASP A 52 26.17 4.95 15.83
C ASP A 52 27.22 6.07 15.65
N GLN A 53 28.39 5.76 15.07
CA GLN A 53 29.48 6.70 14.85
C GLN A 53 29.09 7.79 13.85
N ILE A 54 28.34 7.44 12.79
CA ILE A 54 27.82 8.41 11.80
C ILE A 54 26.96 9.48 12.47
N ILE A 55 26.21 9.10 13.50
CA ILE A 55 25.35 10.04 14.23
C ILE A 55 26.16 10.81 15.29
N GLU A 56 27.13 10.16 15.93
CA GLU A 56 28.04 10.78 16.91
C GLU A 56 28.93 11.85 16.29
N ASP A 57 29.40 11.66 15.05
CA ASP A 57 30.20 12.59 14.29
C ASP A 57 29.48 13.92 13.98
N LEU A 58 28.14 13.97 14.13
CA LEU A 58 27.40 15.24 14.07
C LEU A 58 27.70 16.17 15.27
N GLY A 59 28.34 15.68 16.32
CA GLY A 59 28.66 16.45 17.55
C GLY A 59 27.42 16.92 18.31
N ILE A 60 26.26 16.27 18.14
CA ILE A 60 25.01 16.64 18.80
C ILE A 60 24.92 15.93 20.16
N PRO A 61 24.97 16.66 21.28
CA PRO A 61 24.81 16.06 22.59
C PRO A 61 23.42 15.44 22.75
N ASN A 62 23.34 14.28 23.39
CA ASN A 62 22.07 13.56 23.63
C ASN A 62 21.28 13.16 22.37
N TRP A 63 21.97 12.86 21.27
CA TRP A 63 21.34 12.48 20.00
C TRP A 63 20.34 11.32 20.14
N ARG A 64 20.54 10.35 21.04
CA ARG A 64 19.62 9.24 21.29
C ARG A 64 18.26 9.68 21.86
N GLU A 65 18.23 10.72 22.69
CA GLU A 65 16.97 11.31 23.14
C GLU A 65 16.29 12.10 22.03
N LEU A 66 17.09 12.77 21.22
CA LEU A 66 16.61 13.54 20.07
C LEU A 66 16.00 12.61 19.03
N GLU A 67 16.62 11.46 18.77
CA GLU A 67 16.11 10.42 17.90
C GLU A 67 14.72 9.93 18.35
N LYS A 68 14.54 9.59 19.63
CA LYS A 68 13.24 9.23 20.20
C LYS A 68 12.18 10.32 20.00
N LYS A 69 12.59 11.58 20.16
CA LYS A 69 11.70 12.74 19.91
C LYS A 69 11.34 12.86 18.43
N VAL A 70 12.29 12.62 17.51
CA VAL A 70 12.04 12.59 16.06
C VAL A 70 11.02 11.52 15.71
N VAL A 71 11.22 10.27 16.15
CA VAL A 71 10.31 9.16 15.88
C VAL A 71 8.90 9.47 16.40
N ARG A 72 8.79 9.92 17.66
CA ARG A 72 7.50 10.29 18.24
C ARG A 72 6.81 11.42 17.46
N ARG A 73 7.57 12.40 16.99
CA ARG A 73 7.02 13.52 16.21
C ARG A 73 6.49 13.03 14.86
N LEU A 74 7.23 12.14 14.19
CA LEU A 74 6.80 11.52 12.93
C LEU A 74 5.54 10.65 13.12
N ASP A 75 5.50 9.89 14.20
CA ASP A 75 4.32 9.09 14.54
C ASP A 75 3.07 9.95 14.84
N MET A 76 3.25 11.22 15.21
CA MET A 76 2.16 12.18 15.46
C MET A 76 1.81 13.07 14.25
N THR A 77 2.68 13.18 13.25
CA THR A 77 2.45 14.04 12.07
C THR A 77 2.32 13.23 10.79
N LEU A 78 3.32 12.44 10.45
CA LEU A 78 3.37 11.67 9.21
C LEU A 78 2.34 10.52 9.20
N MET A 79 2.34 9.71 10.27
CA MET A 79 1.51 8.51 10.33
C MET A 79 0.00 8.81 10.27
N PRO A 80 -0.57 9.75 11.07
CA PRO A 80 -2.00 10.05 10.99
C PRO A 80 -2.41 10.58 9.62
N CYS A 81 -1.58 11.43 8.98
CA CYS A 81 -1.88 11.94 7.64
C CYS A 81 -1.95 10.81 6.60
N LEU A 82 -0.93 9.95 6.55
CA LEU A 82 -0.92 8.83 5.61
C LEU A 82 -2.06 7.85 5.89
N TRP A 83 -2.34 7.58 7.17
CA TRP A 83 -3.41 6.67 7.57
C TRP A 83 -4.79 7.20 7.20
N VAL A 84 -5.07 8.48 7.43
CA VAL A 84 -6.34 9.12 7.06
C VAL A 84 -6.52 9.15 5.55
N LEU A 85 -5.49 9.53 4.79
CA LEU A 85 -5.54 9.50 3.32
C LEU A 85 -5.80 8.07 2.80
N TYR A 86 -5.17 7.07 3.40
CA TYR A 86 -5.35 5.67 3.02
C TYR A 86 -6.74 5.14 3.38
N LEU A 87 -7.27 5.52 4.54
CA LEU A 87 -8.65 5.22 4.94
C LEU A 87 -9.65 5.79 3.94
N PHE A 88 -9.52 7.08 3.58
CA PHE A 88 -10.44 7.73 2.63
C PHE A 88 -10.33 7.17 1.22
N ASN A 89 -9.13 6.78 0.78
CA ASN A 89 -8.93 6.07 -0.47
C ASN A 89 -9.74 4.77 -0.54
N TYR A 90 -9.72 3.98 0.54
CA TYR A 90 -10.50 2.75 0.59
C TYR A 90 -12.00 2.98 0.85
N LEU A 91 -12.38 4.08 1.51
CA LEU A 91 -13.79 4.49 1.62
C LEU A 91 -14.38 4.80 0.25
N ASP A 92 -13.65 5.54 -0.60
CA ASP A 92 -14.08 5.83 -1.98
C ASP A 92 -14.24 4.55 -2.81
N ARG A 93 -13.33 3.59 -2.67
CA ARG A 93 -13.43 2.27 -3.33
C ARG A 93 -14.62 1.46 -2.83
N ALA A 94 -14.85 1.44 -1.52
CA ALA A 94 -15.94 0.68 -0.91
C ALA A 94 -17.31 1.29 -1.20
N SER A 95 -17.40 2.60 -1.46
CA SER A 95 -18.67 3.32 -1.62
C SER A 95 -19.53 2.82 -2.77
N ILE A 96 -18.95 2.27 -3.85
CA ILE A 96 -19.72 1.71 -4.96
C ILE A 96 -20.53 0.48 -4.52
N ALA A 97 -19.98 -0.33 -3.61
CA ALA A 97 -20.69 -1.49 -3.07
C ALA A 97 -21.91 -1.07 -2.22
N GLN A 98 -21.77 0.03 -1.47
CA GLN A 98 -22.85 0.60 -0.69
C GLN A 98 -23.89 1.28 -1.59
N ALA A 99 -23.44 2.00 -2.64
CA ALA A 99 -24.29 2.66 -3.61
C ALA A 99 -25.20 1.65 -4.36
N ARG A 100 -24.69 0.45 -4.61
CA ARG A 100 -25.46 -0.63 -5.26
C ARG A 100 -26.68 -1.07 -4.45
N VAL A 101 -26.57 -1.14 -3.13
CA VAL A 101 -27.70 -1.42 -2.22
C VAL A 101 -28.73 -0.28 -2.22
N SER A 102 -28.37 0.93 -2.65
CA SER A 102 -29.30 2.05 -2.87
C SER A 102 -30.09 1.85 -4.18
N THR A 103 -29.91 2.74 -5.13
CA THR A 103 -30.61 2.76 -6.42
C THR A 103 -29.66 2.86 -7.61
N LEU A 104 -28.34 2.68 -7.40
CA LEU A 104 -27.32 2.90 -8.42
C LEU A 104 -27.58 2.09 -9.70
N ASP A 105 -27.86 0.77 -9.55
CA ASP A 105 -28.09 -0.12 -10.69
C ASP A 105 -29.32 0.32 -11.50
N GLN A 106 -30.38 0.76 -10.80
CA GLN A 106 -31.64 1.22 -11.41
C GLN A 106 -31.48 2.58 -12.08
N ASP A 107 -30.83 3.53 -11.40
CA ASP A 107 -30.69 4.91 -11.88
C ASP A 107 -29.75 5.01 -13.11
N LEU A 108 -28.77 4.11 -13.23
CA LEU A 108 -27.82 4.05 -14.33
C LEU A 108 -28.18 2.98 -15.39
N GLY A 109 -29.26 2.20 -15.16
CA GLY A 109 -29.66 1.12 -16.06
C GLY A 109 -28.59 0.06 -16.24
N LEU A 110 -27.90 -0.33 -15.16
CA LEU A 110 -26.83 -1.31 -15.23
C LEU A 110 -27.37 -2.73 -15.43
N GLU A 111 -26.82 -3.43 -16.41
CA GLU A 111 -27.20 -4.79 -16.76
C GLU A 111 -26.04 -5.76 -16.43
N ASP A 112 -26.38 -6.99 -16.01
CA ASP A 112 -25.50 -8.15 -15.83
C ASP A 112 -24.10 -7.81 -15.27
N TYR A 113 -23.07 -7.97 -16.14
CA TYR A 113 -21.67 -7.80 -15.77
C TYR A 113 -21.20 -6.34 -15.75
N GLN A 114 -22.04 -5.36 -16.09
CA GLN A 114 -21.63 -3.95 -16.20
C GLN A 114 -21.17 -3.40 -14.85
N TYR A 115 -21.82 -3.76 -13.75
CA TYR A 115 -21.35 -3.41 -12.41
C TYR A 115 -19.96 -4.02 -12.12
N SER A 116 -19.77 -5.32 -12.42
CA SER A 116 -18.48 -6.00 -12.25
C SER A 116 -17.38 -5.34 -13.06
N THR A 117 -17.69 -4.88 -14.28
CA THR A 117 -16.75 -4.13 -15.12
C THR A 117 -16.41 -2.77 -14.51
N ALA A 118 -17.39 -2.03 -13.95
CA ALA A 118 -17.16 -0.76 -13.29
C ALA A 118 -16.26 -0.90 -12.03
N VAL A 119 -16.37 -2.02 -11.32
CA VAL A 119 -15.47 -2.35 -10.19
C VAL A 119 -14.07 -2.69 -10.69
N THR A 120 -13.97 -3.53 -11.70
CA THR A 120 -12.70 -4.02 -12.27
C THR A 120 -11.87 -2.91 -12.90
N ILE A 121 -12.49 -2.01 -13.65
CA ILE A 121 -11.80 -0.97 -14.41
C ILE A 121 -11.01 0.00 -13.51
N LEU A 122 -11.45 0.20 -12.28
CA LEU A 122 -10.70 0.95 -11.27
C LEU A 122 -9.34 0.29 -11.00
N SER A 123 -9.33 -1.05 -10.81
CA SER A 123 -8.07 -1.78 -10.59
C SER A 123 -7.15 -1.72 -11.81
N VAL A 124 -7.69 -1.73 -13.02
CA VAL A 124 -6.91 -1.54 -14.26
C VAL A 124 -6.29 -0.15 -14.30
N GLY A 125 -7.06 0.92 -14.04
CA GLY A 125 -6.56 2.29 -13.95
C GLY A 125 -5.48 2.42 -12.87
N TYR A 126 -5.67 1.78 -11.73
CA TYR A 126 -4.73 1.77 -10.62
C TYR A 126 -3.38 1.14 -11.01
N VAL A 127 -3.38 -0.02 -11.66
CA VAL A 127 -2.13 -0.68 -12.13
C VAL A 127 -1.40 0.18 -13.14
N ILE A 128 -2.11 0.76 -14.11
CA ILE A 128 -1.52 1.64 -15.13
C ILE A 128 -0.91 2.89 -14.48
N GLY A 129 -1.60 3.48 -13.52
CA GLY A 129 -1.15 4.69 -12.81
C GLY A 129 0.05 4.48 -11.90
N GLN A 130 0.27 3.27 -11.38
CA GLN A 130 1.36 2.99 -10.44
C GLN A 130 2.75 3.22 -11.03
N ILE A 131 2.99 2.79 -12.28
CA ILE A 131 4.32 2.88 -12.90
C ILE A 131 4.75 4.34 -13.07
N PRO A 132 3.99 5.22 -13.78
CA PRO A 132 4.39 6.61 -13.93
C PRO A 132 4.45 7.35 -12.60
N SER A 133 3.56 7.05 -11.66
CA SER A 133 3.55 7.68 -10.35
C SER A 133 4.82 7.39 -9.55
N ASN A 134 5.28 6.13 -9.54
CA ASN A 134 6.51 5.76 -8.85
C ASN A 134 7.75 6.43 -9.45
N MET A 135 7.72 6.75 -10.75
CA MET A 135 8.81 7.49 -11.40
C MET A 135 8.81 8.99 -11.02
N ILE A 136 7.63 9.54 -10.73
CA ILE A 136 7.45 10.96 -10.40
C ILE A 136 7.78 11.23 -8.93
N ILE A 137 7.33 10.37 -8.00
CA ILE A 137 7.39 10.65 -6.56
C ILE A 137 8.81 10.89 -6.03
N GLY A 138 9.83 10.22 -6.61
CA GLY A 138 11.23 10.43 -6.25
C GLY A 138 11.82 11.77 -6.73
N LYS A 139 11.11 12.49 -7.63
CA LYS A 139 11.58 13.75 -8.24
C LYS A 139 10.83 14.98 -7.76
N VAL A 140 9.70 14.80 -7.08
CA VAL A 140 8.84 15.89 -6.60
C VAL A 140 8.75 15.86 -5.08
N ARG A 141 8.18 16.92 -4.50
CA ARG A 141 7.91 17.00 -3.06
C ARG A 141 6.75 16.07 -2.70
N PRO A 142 6.98 15.02 -1.88
CA PRO A 142 5.94 14.03 -1.57
C PRO A 142 4.72 14.64 -0.89
N SER A 143 4.91 15.63 0.00
CA SER A 143 3.81 16.29 0.70
C SER A 143 2.81 16.95 -0.26
N ILE A 144 3.31 17.67 -1.27
CA ILE A 144 2.47 18.31 -2.28
C ILE A 144 1.88 17.27 -3.20
N TYR A 145 2.71 16.36 -3.73
CA TYR A 145 2.27 15.39 -4.73
C TYR A 145 1.14 14.48 -4.22
N LEU A 146 1.31 13.88 -3.04
CA LEU A 146 0.29 12.99 -2.47
C LEU A 146 -1.00 13.73 -2.14
N CYS A 147 -0.90 14.95 -1.58
CA CYS A 147 -2.09 15.72 -1.24
C CYS A 147 -2.80 16.31 -2.48
N CYS A 148 -2.05 16.75 -3.51
CA CYS A 148 -2.64 17.15 -4.78
C CYS A 148 -3.38 15.99 -5.45
N MET A 149 -2.77 14.79 -5.49
CA MET A 149 -3.45 13.61 -6.02
C MET A 149 -4.67 13.25 -5.18
N ALA A 150 -4.62 13.43 -3.85
CA ALA A 150 -5.79 13.25 -2.98
C ALA A 150 -6.93 14.23 -3.30
N MET A 151 -6.61 15.48 -3.57
CA MET A 151 -7.60 16.48 -4.04
C MET A 151 -8.20 16.09 -5.40
N VAL A 152 -7.36 15.66 -6.34
CA VAL A 152 -7.80 15.26 -7.68
C VAL A 152 -8.70 14.03 -7.59
N TRP A 153 -8.33 12.97 -6.83
CA TRP A 153 -9.21 11.81 -6.72
C TRP A 153 -10.54 12.15 -6.01
N SER A 154 -10.53 13.04 -5.01
CA SER A 154 -11.76 13.51 -4.38
C SER A 154 -12.67 14.20 -5.40
N GLY A 155 -12.12 15.04 -6.29
CA GLY A 155 -12.87 15.63 -7.40
C GLY A 155 -13.43 14.62 -8.38
N VAL A 156 -12.63 13.60 -8.75
CA VAL A 156 -13.08 12.51 -9.63
C VAL A 156 -14.13 11.65 -8.93
N SER A 157 -13.98 11.37 -7.65
CA SER A 157 -14.99 10.65 -6.84
C SER A 157 -16.32 11.43 -6.81
N ALA A 158 -16.27 12.75 -6.58
CA ALA A 158 -17.45 13.60 -6.66
C ALA A 158 -18.12 13.55 -8.03
N ALA A 159 -17.36 13.50 -9.12
CA ALA A 159 -17.89 13.40 -10.48
C ALA A 159 -18.73 12.14 -10.72
N THR A 160 -18.59 11.11 -9.87
CA THR A 160 -19.45 9.91 -9.92
C THR A 160 -20.93 10.28 -9.76
N CYS A 161 -21.27 11.31 -8.97
CA CYS A 161 -22.67 11.73 -8.78
C CYS A 161 -23.32 12.25 -10.07
N GLY A 162 -22.52 12.67 -11.05
CA GLY A 162 -22.98 13.14 -12.36
C GLY A 162 -23.08 12.07 -13.43
N ALA A 163 -22.73 10.81 -13.12
CA ALA A 163 -22.87 9.69 -14.05
C ALA A 163 -24.34 9.43 -14.35
N LYS A 164 -24.70 9.29 -15.63
CA LYS A 164 -26.06 9.08 -16.09
C LYS A 164 -26.26 7.71 -16.74
N ASP A 165 -25.17 7.03 -17.04
CA ASP A 165 -25.16 5.74 -17.72
C ASP A 165 -23.93 4.90 -17.32
N TYR A 166 -23.90 3.68 -17.81
CA TYR A 166 -22.78 2.76 -17.64
C TYR A 166 -21.44 3.35 -18.12
N LYS A 167 -21.42 4.02 -19.28
CA LYS A 167 -20.16 4.57 -19.85
C LYS A 167 -19.57 5.67 -18.97
N GLY A 168 -20.40 6.55 -18.45
CA GLY A 168 -20.01 7.59 -17.50
C GLY A 168 -19.41 6.98 -16.22
N LEU A 169 -20.06 5.96 -15.66
CA LEU A 169 -19.56 5.26 -14.48
C LEU A 169 -18.19 4.62 -14.73
N VAL A 170 -18.03 3.87 -15.83
CA VAL A 170 -16.76 3.22 -16.19
C VAL A 170 -15.65 4.23 -16.38
N LEU A 171 -15.92 5.34 -17.08
CA LEU A 171 -14.93 6.40 -17.32
C LEU A 171 -14.44 7.01 -15.99
N VAL A 172 -15.35 7.40 -15.12
CA VAL A 172 -15.00 7.96 -13.80
C VAL A 172 -14.21 6.95 -12.97
N ARG A 173 -14.61 5.69 -12.96
CA ARG A 173 -13.90 4.62 -12.23
C ARG A 173 -12.49 4.37 -12.75
N PHE A 174 -12.28 4.42 -14.06
CA PHE A 174 -10.96 4.29 -14.65
C PHE A 174 -10.02 5.43 -14.20
N PHE A 175 -10.49 6.68 -14.34
CA PHE A 175 -9.70 7.84 -13.90
C PHE A 175 -9.50 7.87 -12.39
N LEU A 176 -10.49 7.45 -11.60
CA LEU A 176 -10.35 7.32 -10.16
C LEU A 176 -9.20 6.37 -9.82
N GLY A 177 -9.15 5.17 -10.42
CA GLY A 177 -8.05 4.24 -10.23
C GLY A 177 -6.69 4.83 -10.60
N LEU A 178 -6.62 5.57 -11.72
CA LEU A 178 -5.39 6.19 -12.21
C LEU A 178 -4.84 7.22 -11.20
N VAL A 179 -5.71 8.07 -10.64
CA VAL A 179 -5.30 9.15 -9.73
C VAL A 179 -5.11 8.68 -8.29
N GLU A 180 -5.67 7.54 -7.90
CA GLU A 180 -5.45 6.89 -6.60
C GLU A 180 -4.13 6.12 -6.52
N ALA A 181 -3.58 5.70 -7.67
CA ALA A 181 -2.40 4.85 -7.78
C ALA A 181 -1.15 5.36 -7.01
N PRO A 182 -0.89 6.68 -6.90
CA PRO A 182 0.25 7.23 -6.17
C PRO A 182 0.28 6.95 -4.68
N LEU A 183 -0.89 6.79 -4.03
CA LEU A 183 -0.99 6.89 -2.57
C LEU A 183 -0.21 5.79 -1.85
N PHE A 184 -0.49 4.53 -2.16
CA PHE A 184 0.12 3.41 -1.41
C PHE A 184 1.64 3.33 -1.60
N PRO A 185 2.18 3.29 -2.84
CA PRO A 185 3.62 3.27 -3.04
C PRO A 185 4.28 4.55 -2.53
N GLY A 186 3.62 5.69 -2.66
CA GLY A 186 4.10 6.97 -2.14
C GLY A 186 4.16 7.03 -0.63
N ALA A 187 3.18 6.45 0.06
CA ALA A 187 3.19 6.34 1.51
C ALA A 187 4.34 5.46 2.00
N ILE A 188 4.54 4.28 1.37
CA ILE A 188 5.66 3.38 1.70
C ILE A 188 7.01 4.05 1.43
N TYR A 189 7.15 4.74 0.30
CA TYR A 189 8.34 5.48 -0.04
C TYR A 189 8.66 6.55 1.02
N LEU A 190 7.67 7.37 1.38
CA LEU A 190 7.85 8.43 2.37
C LEU A 190 8.14 7.88 3.77
N LEU A 191 7.49 6.78 4.17
CA LEU A 191 7.83 6.06 5.40
C LEU A 191 9.28 5.60 5.40
N GLY A 192 9.78 5.05 4.29
CA GLY A 192 11.17 4.62 4.13
C GLY A 192 12.19 5.75 4.12
N CYS A 193 11.78 7.00 3.79
CA CYS A 193 12.65 8.17 3.88
C CYS A 193 12.85 8.67 5.32
N TRP A 194 11.92 8.36 6.24
CA TRP A 194 11.91 8.88 7.60
C TRP A 194 12.15 7.84 8.69
N HIS A 195 11.91 6.56 8.41
CA HIS A 195 11.98 5.48 9.39
C HIS A 195 13.01 4.44 8.98
N THR A 196 13.70 3.89 9.95
CA THR A 196 14.61 2.76 9.75
C THR A 196 13.84 1.50 9.33
N ARG A 197 14.53 0.52 8.75
CA ARG A 197 13.92 -0.74 8.28
C ARG A 197 13.16 -1.48 9.38
N LYS A 198 13.65 -1.44 10.62
CA LYS A 198 12.99 -2.06 11.77
C LYS A 198 11.68 -1.35 12.15
N GLU A 199 11.60 -0.06 11.89
CA GLU A 199 10.46 0.78 12.25
C GLU A 199 9.37 0.81 11.18
N VAL A 200 9.74 0.72 9.88
CA VAL A 200 8.81 0.78 8.75
C VAL A 200 7.78 -0.33 8.80
N ALA A 201 8.18 -1.56 9.17
CA ALA A 201 7.29 -2.72 9.17
C ALA A 201 6.03 -2.52 10.03
N LEU A 202 6.20 -2.01 11.25
CA LEU A 202 5.07 -1.70 12.14
C LEU A 202 4.16 -0.62 11.55
N ARG A 203 4.73 0.41 10.95
CA ARG A 203 3.97 1.55 10.40
C ARG A 203 3.19 1.18 9.15
N VAL A 204 3.75 0.32 8.31
CA VAL A 204 3.01 -0.28 7.19
C VAL A 204 1.85 -1.14 7.70
N ALA A 205 2.05 -1.92 8.75
CA ALA A 205 0.96 -2.69 9.37
C ALA A 205 -0.16 -1.78 9.91
N ILE A 206 0.20 -0.66 10.56
CA ILE A 206 -0.78 0.36 10.99
C ILE A 206 -1.51 0.94 9.78
N LEU A 207 -0.80 1.24 8.68
CA LEU A 207 -1.42 1.76 7.45
C LEU A 207 -2.51 0.80 6.92
N TYR A 208 -2.25 -0.51 6.90
CA TYR A 208 -3.22 -1.51 6.47
C TYR A 208 -4.49 -1.58 7.34
N THR A 209 -4.43 -1.19 8.62
CA THR A 209 -5.65 -1.12 9.44
C THR A 209 -6.66 -0.10 8.89
N GLY A 210 -6.17 0.95 8.21
CA GLY A 210 -7.01 1.93 7.52
C GLY A 210 -7.90 1.32 6.45
N GLN A 211 -7.39 0.33 5.68
CA GLN A 211 -8.18 -0.40 4.69
C GLN A 211 -9.36 -1.15 5.35
N THR A 212 -9.07 -1.95 6.37
CA THR A 212 -10.11 -2.76 7.04
C THR A 212 -11.16 -1.88 7.72
N LEU A 213 -10.70 -0.79 8.36
CA LEU A 213 -11.59 0.17 9.00
C LEU A 213 -12.42 0.95 7.97
N ALA A 214 -11.90 1.21 6.77
CA ALA A 214 -12.65 1.83 5.68
C ALA A 214 -13.88 0.99 5.29
N TYR A 215 -13.74 -0.31 5.13
CA TYR A 215 -14.88 -1.19 4.84
C TYR A 215 -15.90 -1.21 5.98
N CYS A 216 -15.45 -1.16 7.24
CA CYS A 216 -16.32 -1.01 8.40
C CYS A 216 -17.10 0.31 8.34
N CYS A 217 -16.40 1.44 8.18
CA CYS A 217 -16.99 2.77 8.19
C CYS A 217 -17.89 3.03 6.97
N ALA A 218 -17.59 2.42 5.81
CA ALA A 218 -18.35 2.64 4.58
C ALA A 218 -19.84 2.31 4.76
N GLY A 219 -20.15 1.17 5.40
CA GLY A 219 -21.54 0.79 5.69
C GLY A 219 -22.23 1.75 6.65
N LEU A 220 -21.54 2.16 7.71
CA LEU A 220 -22.08 3.09 8.71
C LEU A 220 -22.36 4.47 8.11
N ILE A 221 -21.42 5.00 7.31
CA ILE A 221 -21.58 6.29 6.63
C ILE A 221 -22.72 6.20 5.60
N ALA A 222 -22.77 5.13 4.82
CA ALA A 222 -23.85 4.92 3.84
C ALA A 222 -25.23 4.83 4.51
N ALA A 223 -25.36 4.10 5.63
CA ALA A 223 -26.60 4.02 6.40
C ALA A 223 -27.05 5.42 6.88
N ALA A 224 -26.13 6.22 7.41
CA ALA A 224 -26.43 7.58 7.87
C ALA A 224 -26.85 8.48 6.69
N VAL A 225 -26.10 8.46 5.58
CA VAL A 225 -26.38 9.29 4.39
C VAL A 225 -27.71 8.89 3.75
N PHE A 226 -27.96 7.60 3.57
CA PHE A 226 -29.21 7.14 2.93
C PHE A 226 -30.43 7.40 3.82
N GLY A 227 -30.29 7.31 5.15
CA GLY A 227 -31.36 7.60 6.08
C GLY A 227 -31.71 9.08 6.22
N THR A 228 -30.75 10.00 5.92
CA THR A 228 -30.92 11.43 6.20
C THR A 228 -30.95 12.32 4.96
N LEU A 229 -30.23 11.99 3.90
CA LEU A 229 -30.02 12.83 2.73
C LEU A 229 -30.70 12.34 1.45
N SER A 230 -31.13 11.08 1.39
CA SER A 230 -31.78 10.53 0.19
C SER A 230 -33.00 11.34 -0.22
N GLY A 231 -33.07 11.74 -1.51
CA GLY A 231 -34.14 12.56 -2.07
C GLY A 231 -34.01 14.07 -1.84
N LYS A 232 -33.10 14.52 -0.96
CA LYS A 232 -32.84 15.96 -0.77
C LYS A 232 -32.17 16.55 -2.00
N ALA A 233 -32.54 17.77 -2.36
CA ALA A 233 -32.08 18.47 -3.56
C ALA A 233 -32.28 17.67 -4.87
N GLY A 234 -33.21 16.72 -4.91
CA GLY A 234 -33.47 15.87 -6.08
C GLY A 234 -32.41 14.82 -6.36
N LEU A 235 -31.47 14.57 -5.43
CA LEU A 235 -30.40 13.62 -5.58
C LEU A 235 -30.70 12.29 -4.87
N ALA A 236 -30.32 11.20 -5.49
CA ALA A 236 -30.40 9.87 -4.90
C ALA A 236 -29.40 9.71 -3.73
N GLY A 237 -29.66 8.76 -2.83
CA GLY A 237 -28.78 8.51 -1.67
C GLY A 237 -27.33 8.19 -2.06
N TRP A 238 -27.12 7.41 -3.12
CA TRP A 238 -25.78 7.08 -3.60
C TRP A 238 -25.02 8.32 -4.12
N GLN A 239 -25.70 9.27 -4.75
CA GLN A 239 -25.07 10.52 -5.20
C GLN A 239 -24.57 11.35 -4.01
N TRP A 240 -25.40 11.47 -2.96
CA TRP A 240 -25.00 12.10 -1.71
C TRP A 240 -23.81 11.40 -1.04
N LEU A 241 -23.73 10.07 -1.10
CA LEU A 241 -22.62 9.33 -0.53
C LEU A 241 -21.28 9.76 -1.16
N PHE A 242 -21.22 9.83 -2.50
CA PHE A 242 -20.01 10.27 -3.19
C PHE A 242 -19.69 11.76 -2.92
N ILE A 243 -20.69 12.64 -2.88
CA ILE A 243 -20.49 14.07 -2.57
C ILE A 243 -19.92 14.24 -1.16
N VAL A 244 -20.48 13.57 -0.17
CA VAL A 244 -20.04 13.67 1.23
C VAL A 244 -18.62 13.14 1.39
N LEU A 245 -18.32 11.93 0.89
CA LEU A 245 -16.99 11.34 1.00
C LEU A 245 -15.94 12.18 0.28
N ALA A 246 -16.24 12.63 -0.94
CA ALA A 246 -15.33 13.47 -1.70
C ALA A 246 -15.07 14.83 -1.01
N SER A 247 -16.10 15.47 -0.47
CA SER A 247 -15.96 16.76 0.22
C SER A 247 -15.10 16.63 1.47
N VAL A 248 -15.36 15.62 2.29
CA VAL A 248 -14.56 15.35 3.49
C VAL A 248 -13.14 14.95 3.11
N GLY A 249 -12.97 14.10 2.10
CA GLY A 249 -11.66 13.69 1.58
C GLY A 249 -10.82 14.87 1.10
N ALA A 250 -11.42 15.80 0.36
CA ALA A 250 -10.76 17.03 -0.09
C ALA A 250 -10.30 17.92 1.08
N VAL A 251 -11.16 18.14 2.07
CA VAL A 251 -10.79 18.90 3.28
C VAL A 251 -9.64 18.22 4.03
N LEU A 252 -9.68 16.91 4.19
CA LEU A 252 -8.62 16.17 4.85
C LEU A 252 -7.32 16.20 4.06
N ALA A 253 -7.37 16.14 2.73
CA ALA A 253 -6.20 16.30 1.87
C ALA A 253 -5.52 17.66 2.05
N LEU A 254 -6.31 18.74 2.16
CA LEU A 254 -5.80 20.09 2.48
C LEU A 254 -5.15 20.15 3.86
N ILE A 255 -5.77 19.55 4.88
CA ILE A 255 -5.21 19.47 6.23
C ILE A 255 -3.90 18.68 6.19
N CYS A 256 -3.88 17.51 5.54
CA CYS A 256 -2.69 16.68 5.42
C CYS A 256 -1.54 17.39 4.70
N ALA A 257 -1.82 18.24 3.70
CA ALA A 257 -0.80 19.04 3.02
C ALA A 257 -0.02 19.96 3.99
N PHE A 258 -0.65 20.38 5.08
CA PHE A 258 -0.02 21.20 6.11
C PHE A 258 0.87 20.39 7.07
N PHE A 259 0.45 19.15 7.38
CA PHE A 259 1.11 18.30 8.38
C PHE A 259 2.09 17.28 7.80
N LEU A 260 2.04 17.02 6.49
CA LEU A 260 2.89 16.01 5.87
C LEU A 260 4.34 16.55 5.70
N PRO A 261 5.36 15.86 6.19
CA PRO A 261 6.75 16.24 5.94
C PRO A 261 7.21 15.80 4.54
N ASP A 262 8.19 16.52 3.99
CA ASP A 262 8.88 16.11 2.75
C ASP A 262 10.05 15.17 3.06
N TYR A 263 11.27 15.48 2.69
CA TYR A 263 12.46 14.69 2.97
C TYR A 263 13.18 15.18 4.25
N PRO A 264 13.91 14.31 4.97
CA PRO A 264 14.65 14.69 6.19
C PRO A 264 15.63 15.85 5.99
N HIS A 265 16.30 15.89 4.82
CA HIS A 265 17.26 16.95 4.48
C HIS A 265 16.60 18.23 3.95
N SER A 266 15.32 18.19 3.61
CA SER A 266 14.63 19.35 3.02
C SER A 266 14.16 20.33 4.10
N LYS A 267 14.19 21.63 3.77
CA LYS A 267 13.61 22.69 4.61
C LYS A 267 12.14 22.97 4.27
N THR A 268 11.46 22.01 3.67
CA THR A 268 10.07 22.15 3.19
C THR A 268 9.13 21.18 3.91
N GLY A 269 7.84 21.33 3.70
CA GLY A 269 6.83 20.54 4.39
C GLY A 269 6.74 20.85 5.89
N SER A 270 6.04 20.00 6.65
CA SER A 270 5.83 20.20 8.09
C SER A 270 7.12 20.10 8.91
N ALA A 271 8.15 19.43 8.42
CA ALA A 271 9.44 19.33 9.11
C ALA A 271 10.08 20.71 9.38
N ARG A 272 9.70 21.74 8.60
CA ARG A 272 10.20 23.12 8.80
C ARG A 272 9.77 23.71 10.12
N TRP A 273 8.53 23.51 10.54
CA TRP A 273 7.95 24.11 11.75
C TRP A 273 7.83 23.11 12.91
N SER A 274 7.76 21.81 12.62
CA SER A 274 7.59 20.78 13.63
C SER A 274 8.90 20.25 14.22
N MET A 275 10.05 20.41 13.52
CA MET A 275 11.34 19.87 13.93
C MET A 275 12.42 20.95 13.98
N THR A 276 13.29 20.88 15.01
CA THR A 276 14.50 21.71 15.07
C THR A 276 15.53 21.27 14.02
N GLU A 277 16.53 22.10 13.78
CA GLU A 277 17.59 21.76 12.83
C GLU A 277 18.36 20.50 13.24
N ASP A 278 18.67 20.36 14.53
CA ASP A 278 19.35 19.17 15.05
C ASP A 278 18.50 17.90 14.93
N MET A 279 17.18 18.01 15.15
CA MET A 279 16.27 16.88 14.90
C MET A 279 16.29 16.42 13.44
N ARG A 280 16.36 17.36 12.49
CA ARG A 280 16.44 17.02 11.05
C ARG A 280 17.78 16.41 10.67
N LYS A 281 18.90 16.91 11.25
CA LYS A 281 20.24 16.33 11.06
C LYS A 281 20.28 14.89 11.59
N VAL A 282 19.78 14.67 12.81
CA VAL A 282 19.69 13.32 13.39
C VAL A 282 18.78 12.43 12.55
N ALA A 283 17.62 12.93 12.07
CA ALA A 283 16.73 12.17 11.22
C ALA A 283 17.37 11.74 9.90
N ALA A 284 18.17 12.61 9.27
CA ALA A 284 18.92 12.27 8.05
C ALA A 284 20.03 11.26 8.33
N ALA A 285 20.85 11.50 9.36
CA ALA A 285 21.99 10.66 9.70
C ALA A 285 21.56 9.23 10.08
N ARG A 286 20.46 9.06 10.84
CA ARG A 286 19.98 7.73 11.22
C ARG A 286 19.52 6.88 10.02
N ILE A 287 18.98 7.50 8.97
CA ILE A 287 18.61 6.79 7.74
C ILE A 287 19.84 6.38 6.94
N ILE A 288 20.87 7.26 6.91
CA ILE A 288 22.17 6.93 6.29
C ILE A 288 22.81 5.77 7.06
N ALA A 289 22.89 5.86 8.40
CA ALA A 289 23.42 4.81 9.25
C ALA A 289 22.72 3.45 9.06
N ASP A 290 21.37 3.45 8.92
CA ASP A 290 20.59 2.24 8.63
C ASP A 290 20.90 1.66 7.24
N ARG A 291 21.22 2.52 6.24
CA ARG A 291 21.63 2.09 4.90
C ARG A 291 23.04 1.52 4.90
N VAL A 292 23.97 2.20 5.57
CA VAL A 292 25.39 1.79 5.68
C VAL A 292 25.53 0.47 6.43
N SER A 293 24.76 0.25 7.50
CA SER A 293 24.77 -1.01 8.27
C SER A 293 24.40 -2.25 7.46
N THR A 294 23.93 -2.07 6.23
CA THR A 294 23.52 -3.14 5.33
C THR A 294 24.34 -3.14 4.04
N SER A 295 25.64 -2.87 4.12
CA SER A 295 26.60 -2.80 3.00
C SER A 295 26.58 -4.04 2.11
N GLU A 296 25.51 -4.18 1.34
CA GLU A 296 25.44 -5.08 0.20
C GLU A 296 25.62 -4.23 -1.06
N ALA A 297 26.49 -4.66 -1.97
CA ALA A 297 26.80 -3.99 -3.22
C ALA A 297 25.53 -3.43 -3.89
N LYS A 298 25.51 -2.15 -4.25
CA LYS A 298 24.42 -1.51 -4.99
C LYS A 298 24.15 -2.30 -6.28
N ALA A 299 23.20 -3.20 -6.25
CA ALA A 299 22.70 -3.83 -7.46
C ALA A 299 21.77 -2.82 -8.14
N GLY A 300 22.04 -2.46 -9.39
CA GLY A 300 21.11 -1.57 -10.13
C GLY A 300 19.70 -2.16 -10.17
N VAL A 301 18.67 -1.32 -10.28
CA VAL A 301 17.25 -1.74 -10.32
C VAL A 301 16.99 -2.88 -11.32
N TRP A 302 17.70 -2.86 -12.45
CA TRP A 302 17.62 -3.91 -13.47
C TRP A 302 18.18 -5.26 -13.01
N GLN A 303 19.26 -5.23 -12.22
CA GLN A 303 19.82 -6.43 -11.61
C GLN A 303 18.89 -6.96 -10.51
N GLY A 304 18.31 -6.07 -9.69
CA GLY A 304 17.26 -6.41 -8.72
C GLY A 304 16.06 -7.10 -9.37
N LEU A 305 15.60 -6.60 -10.52
CA LEU A 305 14.52 -7.22 -11.30
C LEU A 305 14.90 -8.63 -11.78
N LYS A 306 16.08 -8.76 -12.37
CA LYS A 306 16.57 -10.07 -12.85
C LYS A 306 16.73 -11.09 -11.71
N MET A 307 17.20 -10.65 -10.55
CA MET A 307 17.29 -11.50 -9.35
C MET A 307 15.91 -11.91 -8.84
N SER A 308 14.97 -10.96 -8.77
CA SER A 308 13.61 -11.21 -8.29
C SER A 308 12.87 -12.20 -9.18
N VAL A 309 12.85 -11.97 -10.50
CA VAL A 309 12.10 -12.82 -11.46
C VAL A 309 12.64 -14.24 -11.54
N LYS A 310 13.95 -14.44 -11.29
CA LYS A 310 14.58 -15.76 -11.26
C LYS A 310 14.32 -16.54 -9.95
N ASP A 311 13.92 -15.87 -8.88
CA ASP A 311 13.68 -16.52 -7.59
C ASP A 311 12.26 -17.14 -7.56
N THR A 312 12.19 -18.45 -7.45
CA THR A 312 10.92 -19.21 -7.38
C THR A 312 10.06 -18.79 -6.19
N LYS A 313 10.66 -18.28 -5.12
CA LYS A 313 9.95 -17.77 -3.94
C LYS A 313 9.08 -16.56 -4.29
N LEU A 314 9.52 -15.70 -5.24
CA LEU A 314 8.71 -14.58 -5.73
C LEU A 314 7.39 -15.06 -6.31
N TRP A 315 7.43 -16.08 -7.17
CA TRP A 315 6.23 -16.59 -7.85
C TRP A 315 5.26 -17.28 -6.90
N ALA A 316 5.79 -17.95 -5.86
CA ALA A 316 4.93 -18.47 -4.78
C ALA A 316 4.22 -17.33 -4.03
N LEU A 317 4.93 -16.23 -3.69
CA LEU A 317 4.35 -15.05 -3.05
C LEU A 317 3.34 -14.32 -3.96
N VAL A 318 3.60 -14.27 -5.27
CA VAL A 318 2.63 -13.77 -6.26
C VAL A 318 1.36 -14.62 -6.25
N GLY A 319 1.49 -15.96 -6.25
CA GLY A 319 0.37 -16.89 -6.16
C GLY A 319 -0.43 -16.72 -4.86
N VAL A 320 0.26 -16.53 -3.73
CA VAL A 320 -0.37 -16.22 -2.43
C VAL A 320 -1.20 -14.93 -2.54
N ASN A 321 -0.63 -13.87 -3.12
CA ASN A 321 -1.31 -12.57 -3.18
C ASN A 321 -2.47 -12.56 -4.20
N ILE A 322 -2.32 -13.16 -5.37
CA ILE A 322 -3.41 -13.31 -6.36
C ILE A 322 -4.56 -14.12 -5.75
N GLY A 323 -4.24 -15.28 -5.15
CA GLY A 323 -5.23 -16.16 -4.56
C GLY A 323 -6.00 -15.49 -3.42
N LEU A 324 -5.29 -14.79 -2.51
CA LEU A 324 -5.93 -14.06 -1.43
C LEU A 324 -6.78 -12.89 -1.95
N SER A 325 -6.27 -12.12 -2.92
CA SER A 325 -7.00 -10.98 -3.51
C SER A 325 -8.28 -11.42 -4.21
N ALA A 326 -8.26 -12.55 -4.91
CA ALA A 326 -9.46 -13.12 -5.49
C ALA A 326 -10.41 -13.67 -4.41
N ALA A 327 -9.87 -14.26 -3.34
CA ALA A 327 -10.68 -14.82 -2.26
C ALA A 327 -11.44 -13.75 -1.47
N TYR A 328 -10.89 -12.55 -1.26
CA TYR A 328 -11.63 -11.45 -0.63
C TYR A 328 -12.39 -10.56 -1.62
N GLY A 329 -12.58 -10.99 -2.87
CA GLY A 329 -13.34 -10.27 -3.88
C GLY A 329 -14.80 -9.98 -3.51
N PHE A 330 -15.34 -10.68 -2.51
CA PHE A 330 -16.65 -10.37 -1.91
C PHE A 330 -16.75 -8.93 -1.40
N SER A 331 -15.67 -8.26 -1.07
CA SER A 331 -15.68 -6.92 -0.46
C SER A 331 -16.48 -5.90 -1.28
N ASN A 332 -16.45 -5.99 -2.60
CA ASN A 332 -17.19 -5.13 -3.51
C ASN A 332 -18.66 -5.53 -3.68
N PHE A 333 -19.07 -6.66 -3.10
CA PHE A 333 -20.42 -7.22 -3.17
C PHE A 333 -21.00 -7.52 -1.79
N TYR A 334 -20.22 -7.30 -0.73
CA TYR A 334 -20.58 -7.70 0.63
C TYR A 334 -21.90 -7.08 1.12
N PRO A 335 -22.18 -5.79 0.89
CA PRO A 335 -23.50 -5.24 1.22
C PRO A 335 -24.64 -5.96 0.47
N SER A 336 -24.48 -6.28 -0.81
CA SER A 336 -25.48 -7.02 -1.59
C SER A 336 -25.64 -8.48 -1.12
N ILE A 337 -24.57 -9.11 -0.63
CA ILE A 337 -24.63 -10.43 0.00
C ILE A 337 -25.45 -10.37 1.28
N VAL A 338 -25.21 -9.38 2.14
CA VAL A 338 -25.96 -9.18 3.41
C VAL A 338 -27.41 -8.79 3.14
N GLU A 339 -27.69 -7.99 2.09
CA GLU A 339 -29.06 -7.69 1.64
C GLU A 339 -29.82 -8.97 1.28
N GLY A 340 -29.15 -9.92 0.62
CA GLY A 340 -29.71 -11.23 0.28
C GLY A 340 -30.06 -12.11 1.49
N PHE A 341 -29.69 -11.71 2.72
CA PHE A 341 -30.11 -12.42 3.95
C PHE A 341 -31.49 -12.01 4.44
N GLY A 342 -32.14 -11.02 3.80
CA GLY A 342 -33.51 -10.61 4.08
C GLY A 342 -33.68 -9.45 5.05
N TYR A 343 -32.58 -8.74 5.38
CA TYR A 343 -32.63 -7.54 6.24
C TYR A 343 -33.05 -6.30 5.46
N ASN A 344 -33.64 -5.31 6.13
CA ASN A 344 -33.93 -4.02 5.50
C ASN A 344 -32.63 -3.26 5.16
N ARG A 345 -32.71 -2.31 4.21
CA ARG A 345 -31.53 -1.58 3.66
C ARG A 345 -30.63 -0.97 4.74
N VAL A 346 -31.18 -0.28 5.73
CA VAL A 346 -30.39 0.38 6.78
C VAL A 346 -29.70 -0.64 7.67
N VAL A 347 -30.42 -1.69 8.08
CA VAL A 347 -29.87 -2.79 8.88
C VAL A 347 -28.80 -3.54 8.09
N THR A 348 -29.02 -3.81 6.81
CA THR A 348 -28.02 -4.41 5.90
C THR A 348 -26.70 -3.65 5.96
N LEU A 349 -26.73 -2.32 5.80
CA LEU A 349 -25.54 -1.50 5.81
C LEU A 349 -24.85 -1.47 7.18
N LEU A 350 -25.61 -1.42 8.28
CA LEU A 350 -25.07 -1.51 9.63
C LEU A 350 -24.41 -2.87 9.92
N LEU A 351 -25.00 -3.95 9.45
CA LEU A 351 -24.51 -5.31 9.64
C LEU A 351 -23.22 -5.59 8.84
N THR A 352 -22.86 -4.76 7.86
CA THR A 352 -21.56 -4.92 7.20
C THR A 352 -20.37 -4.58 8.10
N ALA A 353 -20.53 -3.73 9.12
CA ALA A 353 -19.43 -3.26 9.95
C ALA A 353 -18.86 -4.31 10.93
N PRO A 354 -19.67 -5.07 11.71
CA PRO A 354 -19.15 -5.95 12.75
C PRO A 354 -18.13 -7.01 12.29
N PRO A 355 -18.31 -7.69 11.13
CA PRO A 355 -17.33 -8.66 10.65
C PRO A 355 -15.98 -8.03 10.31
N TYR A 356 -15.94 -6.77 9.81
CA TYR A 356 -14.69 -6.07 9.56
C TYR A 356 -14.01 -5.60 10.85
N ILE A 357 -14.77 -5.23 11.90
CA ILE A 357 -14.20 -4.94 13.22
C ILE A 357 -13.53 -6.19 13.79
N PHE A 358 -14.22 -7.33 13.72
CA PHE A 358 -13.67 -8.62 14.13
C PHE A 358 -12.37 -8.95 13.38
N ALA A 359 -12.38 -8.75 12.06
CA ALA A 359 -11.21 -8.97 11.21
C ALA A 359 -10.04 -8.04 11.55
N ALA A 360 -10.31 -6.76 11.85
CA ALA A 360 -9.27 -5.79 12.24
C ALA A 360 -8.59 -6.19 13.55
N ILE A 361 -9.37 -6.54 14.57
CA ILE A 361 -8.83 -7.01 15.86
C ILE A 361 -8.01 -8.29 15.65
N GLY A 362 -8.59 -9.25 14.94
CA GLY A 362 -7.93 -10.53 14.63
C GLY A 362 -6.62 -10.35 13.86
N SER A 363 -6.57 -9.39 12.92
CA SER A 363 -5.36 -9.08 12.15
C SER A 363 -4.23 -8.55 13.03
N LEU A 364 -4.52 -7.67 13.99
CA LEU A 364 -3.52 -7.16 14.92
C LEU A 364 -2.98 -8.27 15.84
N VAL A 365 -3.87 -9.08 16.40
CA VAL A 365 -3.49 -10.21 17.28
C VAL A 365 -2.66 -11.24 16.51
N ASN A 366 -3.10 -11.62 15.30
CA ASN A 366 -2.41 -12.60 14.47
C ASN A 366 -1.03 -12.10 14.02
N SER A 367 -0.92 -10.83 13.62
CA SER A 367 0.35 -10.22 13.23
C SER A 367 1.33 -10.16 14.40
N TRP A 368 0.86 -9.72 15.59
CA TRP A 368 1.68 -9.68 16.79
C TRP A 368 2.19 -11.08 17.19
N HIS A 369 1.32 -12.08 17.15
CA HIS A 369 1.70 -13.45 17.48
C HIS A 369 2.68 -14.05 16.46
N SER A 370 2.44 -13.80 15.16
CA SER A 370 3.32 -14.20 14.07
C SER A 370 4.72 -13.59 14.20
N ASP A 371 4.81 -12.31 14.58
CA ASP A 371 6.09 -11.63 14.81
C ASP A 371 6.83 -12.20 16.01
N LYS A 372 6.11 -12.51 17.10
CA LYS A 372 6.69 -13.09 18.32
C LYS A 372 7.24 -14.50 18.12
N VAL A 373 6.56 -15.32 17.30
CA VAL A 373 6.96 -16.72 17.02
C VAL A 373 7.96 -16.78 15.86
N GLY A 374 8.04 -15.73 15.03
CA GLY A 374 8.90 -15.73 13.83
C GLY A 374 8.37 -16.62 12.71
N GLU A 375 7.05 -16.87 12.67
CA GLU A 375 6.40 -17.77 11.73
C GLU A 375 5.28 -17.08 10.97
N ARG A 376 5.24 -17.22 9.65
CA ARG A 376 4.27 -16.58 8.76
C ARG A 376 3.30 -17.56 8.09
N GLY A 377 3.81 -18.75 7.72
CA GLY A 377 3.07 -19.68 6.88
C GLY A 377 1.80 -20.21 7.53
N PHE A 378 1.83 -20.64 8.79
CA PHE A 378 0.62 -21.09 9.49
C PHE A 378 -0.28 -19.94 9.92
N HIS A 379 0.31 -18.78 10.30
CA HIS A 379 -0.46 -17.58 10.63
C HIS A 379 -1.19 -16.99 9.42
N PHE A 380 -0.70 -17.24 8.21
CA PHE A 380 -1.42 -16.95 6.98
C PHE A 380 -2.45 -18.02 6.64
N SER A 381 -2.03 -19.29 6.59
CA SER A 381 -2.86 -20.40 6.08
C SER A 381 -3.98 -20.81 7.04
N GLY A 382 -3.78 -20.67 8.34
CA GLY A 382 -4.78 -21.03 9.36
C GLY A 382 -6.05 -20.19 9.23
N PRO A 383 -5.99 -18.85 9.34
CA PRO A 383 -7.17 -18.02 9.20
C PRO A 383 -7.83 -18.16 7.82
N VAL A 384 -7.07 -18.24 6.71
CA VAL A 384 -7.63 -18.46 5.36
C VAL A 384 -8.38 -19.79 5.28
N GLY A 385 -7.79 -20.87 5.84
CA GLY A 385 -8.45 -22.17 5.90
C GLY A 385 -9.75 -22.16 6.71
N VAL A 386 -9.75 -21.47 7.85
CA VAL A 386 -10.97 -21.24 8.65
C VAL A 386 -11.99 -20.41 7.84
N GLY A 387 -11.55 -19.41 7.08
CA GLY A 387 -12.39 -18.62 6.20
C GLY A 387 -13.13 -19.47 5.15
N CYS A 388 -12.50 -20.53 4.63
CA CYS A 388 -13.14 -21.46 3.70
C CYS A 388 -14.35 -22.18 4.34
N ILE A 389 -14.31 -22.45 5.65
CA ILE A 389 -15.49 -23.01 6.37
C ILE A 389 -16.66 -22.04 6.29
N GLY A 390 -16.42 -20.73 6.41
CA GLY A 390 -17.46 -19.70 6.24
C GLY A 390 -18.11 -19.75 4.86
N TYR A 391 -17.30 -19.93 3.78
CA TYR A 391 -17.84 -20.10 2.43
C TYR A 391 -18.68 -21.38 2.29
N ILE A 392 -18.24 -22.50 2.86
CA ILE A 392 -18.98 -23.77 2.85
C ILE A 392 -20.33 -23.60 3.56
N ILE A 393 -20.38 -22.93 4.72
CA ILE A 393 -21.64 -22.64 5.41
C ILE A 393 -22.59 -21.85 4.51
N CYS A 394 -22.09 -20.80 3.82
CA CYS A 394 -22.90 -20.00 2.89
C CYS A 394 -23.42 -20.80 1.68
N LEU A 395 -22.71 -21.85 1.26
CA LEU A 395 -23.14 -22.74 0.18
C LEU A 395 -24.25 -23.72 0.61
N ILE A 396 -24.16 -24.23 1.86
CA ILE A 396 -25.06 -25.29 2.36
C ILE A 396 -26.40 -24.70 2.87
N THR A 397 -26.33 -23.61 3.64
CA THR A 397 -27.51 -23.05 4.31
C THR A 397 -28.13 -21.87 3.57
N GLN A 398 -29.44 -21.74 3.64
CA GLN A 398 -30.22 -20.58 3.17
C GLN A 398 -30.69 -19.69 4.33
N ASN A 399 -30.43 -20.09 5.57
CA ASN A 399 -30.81 -19.30 6.73
C ASN A 399 -29.95 -18.02 6.79
N GLY A 400 -30.59 -16.83 6.77
CA GLY A 400 -29.91 -15.53 6.76
C GLY A 400 -29.01 -15.32 7.98
N ASP A 401 -29.44 -15.70 9.18
CA ASP A 401 -28.68 -15.54 10.41
C ASP A 401 -27.44 -16.43 10.43
N ALA A 402 -27.56 -17.68 9.96
CA ALA A 402 -26.44 -18.60 9.82
C ALA A 402 -25.41 -18.10 8.79
N ARG A 403 -25.87 -17.57 7.66
CA ARG A 403 -25.00 -16.95 6.63
C ARG A 403 -24.34 -15.67 7.16
N TYR A 404 -25.05 -14.87 7.96
CA TYR A 404 -24.48 -13.71 8.62
C TYR A 404 -23.41 -14.12 9.64
N ALA A 405 -23.65 -15.11 10.48
CA ALA A 405 -22.63 -15.66 11.39
C ALA A 405 -21.41 -16.19 10.61
N ALA A 406 -21.62 -16.88 9.49
CA ALA A 406 -20.55 -17.34 8.60
C ALA A 406 -19.72 -16.18 8.01
N SER A 407 -20.32 -14.98 7.88
CA SER A 407 -19.58 -13.81 7.38
C SER A 407 -18.46 -13.37 8.32
N PHE A 408 -18.59 -13.53 9.63
CA PHE A 408 -17.47 -13.29 10.57
C PHE A 408 -16.31 -14.24 10.29
N ILE A 409 -16.60 -15.47 9.89
CA ILE A 409 -15.60 -16.50 9.62
C ILE A 409 -14.87 -16.20 8.31
N PHE A 410 -15.59 -15.95 7.21
CA PHE A 410 -14.92 -15.73 5.92
C PHE A 410 -14.30 -14.33 5.80
N VAL A 411 -14.96 -13.25 6.30
CA VAL A 411 -14.35 -11.91 6.33
C VAL A 411 -13.13 -11.92 7.24
N GLY A 412 -13.27 -12.49 8.45
CA GLY A 412 -12.16 -12.65 9.37
C GLY A 412 -11.00 -13.42 8.74
N GLY A 413 -11.27 -14.61 8.22
CA GLY A 413 -10.24 -15.47 7.63
C GLY A 413 -9.40 -14.79 6.57
N MET A 414 -10.02 -14.06 5.64
CA MET A 414 -9.32 -13.39 4.55
C MET A 414 -8.56 -12.14 5.01
N TYR A 415 -9.20 -11.25 5.80
CA TYR A 415 -8.58 -9.97 6.20
C TYR A 415 -7.55 -10.12 7.33
N ILE A 416 -7.68 -11.11 8.23
CA ILE A 416 -6.67 -11.41 9.26
C ILE A 416 -5.32 -11.76 8.61
N SER A 417 -5.34 -12.48 7.49
CA SER A 417 -4.13 -12.92 6.78
C SER A 417 -3.54 -11.86 5.85
N ASN A 418 -4.33 -10.87 5.41
CA ASN A 418 -3.92 -9.90 4.39
C ASN A 418 -2.69 -9.07 4.80
N SER A 419 -2.61 -8.65 6.07
CA SER A 419 -1.48 -7.85 6.59
C SER A 419 -0.14 -8.59 6.55
N LEU A 420 -0.16 -9.93 6.62
CA LEU A 420 1.04 -10.76 6.65
C LEU A 420 1.72 -10.89 5.29
N VAL A 421 0.98 -10.78 4.17
CA VAL A 421 1.50 -11.04 2.83
C VAL A 421 2.70 -10.15 2.51
N MET A 422 2.55 -8.82 2.60
CA MET A 422 3.62 -7.87 2.27
C MET A 422 4.78 -7.93 3.27
N SER A 423 4.48 -8.19 4.55
CA SER A 423 5.49 -8.43 5.56
C SER A 423 6.32 -9.69 5.26
N TRP A 424 5.68 -10.74 4.74
CA TRP A 424 6.37 -11.97 4.34
C TRP A 424 7.23 -11.75 3.10
N VAL A 425 6.72 -11.01 2.10
CA VAL A 425 7.51 -10.62 0.91
C VAL A 425 8.81 -9.91 1.32
N THR A 426 8.72 -8.91 2.19
CA THR A 426 9.90 -8.15 2.64
C THR A 426 10.88 -8.99 3.45
N GLY A 427 10.40 -9.98 4.18
CA GLY A 427 11.23 -10.89 4.96
C GLY A 427 11.93 -11.97 4.12
N VAL A 428 11.29 -12.42 3.04
CA VAL A 428 11.83 -13.50 2.18
C VAL A 428 12.70 -12.96 1.05
N MET A 429 12.32 -11.82 0.44
CA MET A 429 12.98 -11.25 -0.74
C MET A 429 13.98 -10.14 -0.36
N GLY A 430 14.69 -10.30 0.75
CA GLY A 430 15.52 -9.26 1.34
C GLY A 430 17.02 -9.33 1.00
N ARG A 431 17.45 -10.00 -0.08
CA ARG A 431 18.88 -10.17 -0.39
C ARG A 431 19.61 -8.85 -0.63
N THR A 432 18.97 -7.93 -1.37
CA THR A 432 19.43 -6.55 -1.55
C THR A 432 18.25 -5.59 -1.40
N PRO A 433 18.48 -4.30 -1.09
CA PRO A 433 17.40 -3.31 -1.03
C PRO A 433 16.60 -3.24 -2.33
N GLU A 434 17.29 -3.30 -3.49
CA GLU A 434 16.68 -3.25 -4.81
C GLU A 434 15.85 -4.51 -5.09
N ASN A 435 16.37 -5.70 -4.74
CA ASN A 435 15.63 -6.95 -4.86
C ASN A 435 14.35 -6.92 -4.03
N ARG A 436 14.41 -6.40 -2.78
CA ARG A 436 13.25 -6.25 -1.91
C ARG A 436 12.22 -5.30 -2.51
N ALA A 437 12.64 -4.10 -2.93
CA ALA A 437 11.74 -3.08 -3.48
C ALA A 437 11.03 -3.57 -4.76
N VAL A 438 11.79 -4.17 -5.68
CA VAL A 438 11.25 -4.73 -6.93
C VAL A 438 10.30 -5.90 -6.64
N SER A 439 10.65 -6.79 -5.71
CA SER A 439 9.80 -7.93 -5.36
C SER A 439 8.47 -7.50 -4.75
N VAL A 440 8.48 -6.53 -3.83
CA VAL A 440 7.26 -5.95 -3.26
C VAL A 440 6.39 -5.33 -4.36
N ALA A 441 7.00 -4.59 -5.29
CA ALA A 441 6.27 -3.99 -6.41
C ALA A 441 5.64 -5.06 -7.32
N ILE A 442 6.38 -6.10 -7.69
CA ILE A 442 5.87 -7.19 -8.54
C ILE A 442 4.71 -7.92 -7.85
N VAL A 443 4.87 -8.31 -6.58
CA VAL A 443 3.82 -9.03 -5.84
C VAL A 443 2.58 -8.15 -5.68
N ASN A 444 2.73 -6.85 -5.40
CA ASN A 444 1.61 -5.93 -5.27
C ASN A 444 0.86 -5.73 -6.60
N VAL A 445 1.59 -5.47 -7.69
CA VAL A 445 1.00 -5.23 -9.01
C VAL A 445 0.32 -6.49 -9.56
N LEU A 446 1.00 -7.64 -9.53
CA LEU A 446 0.43 -8.90 -10.00
C LEU A 446 -0.70 -9.39 -9.08
N GLY A 447 -0.65 -9.09 -7.79
CA GLY A 447 -1.76 -9.36 -6.87
C GLY A 447 -3.06 -8.66 -7.27
N GLN A 448 -3.01 -7.52 -7.97
CA GLN A 448 -4.21 -6.85 -8.46
C GLN A 448 -4.99 -7.68 -9.50
N VAL A 449 -4.37 -8.68 -10.13
CA VAL A 449 -5.05 -9.62 -11.01
C VAL A 449 -6.22 -10.30 -10.28
N GLY A 450 -6.04 -10.66 -9.00
CA GLY A 450 -7.11 -11.19 -8.16
C GLY A 450 -8.32 -10.24 -8.06
N ASN A 451 -8.05 -8.93 -7.85
CA ASN A 451 -9.10 -7.90 -7.79
C ASN A 451 -9.77 -7.64 -9.15
N VAL A 452 -9.07 -7.89 -10.27
CA VAL A 452 -9.61 -7.74 -11.63
C VAL A 452 -10.58 -8.88 -11.96
N ILE A 453 -10.26 -10.12 -11.57
CA ILE A 453 -11.08 -11.29 -11.93
C ILE A 453 -12.24 -11.52 -10.95
N ALA A 454 -12.06 -11.23 -9.66
CA ALA A 454 -13.02 -11.56 -8.62
C ALA A 454 -14.43 -10.95 -8.81
N PRO A 455 -14.60 -9.72 -9.32
CA PRO A 455 -15.95 -9.18 -9.57
C PRO A 455 -16.77 -10.01 -10.55
N TYR A 456 -16.15 -10.73 -11.48
CA TYR A 456 -16.86 -11.57 -12.44
C TYR A 456 -17.31 -12.94 -11.87
N PHE A 457 -16.95 -13.25 -10.63
CA PHE A 457 -17.51 -14.43 -9.94
C PHE A 457 -18.95 -14.21 -9.52
N PHE A 458 -19.39 -12.95 -9.40
CA PHE A 458 -20.71 -12.55 -8.95
C PHE A 458 -21.65 -12.36 -10.13
N VAL A 459 -22.22 -13.47 -10.61
CA VAL A 459 -23.16 -13.48 -11.72
C VAL A 459 -24.55 -13.09 -11.22
N GLU A 460 -25.25 -12.19 -11.93
CA GLU A 460 -26.58 -11.68 -11.53
C GLU A 460 -27.64 -12.79 -11.41
N SER A 461 -27.59 -13.77 -12.32
CA SER A 461 -28.49 -14.92 -12.30
C SER A 461 -28.37 -15.82 -11.06
N ASP A 462 -27.29 -15.69 -10.28
CA ASP A 462 -27.01 -16.45 -9.05
C ASP A 462 -27.43 -15.69 -7.78
N ARG A 463 -28.01 -14.50 -7.91
CA ARG A 463 -28.58 -13.75 -6.77
C ARG A 463 -29.82 -14.46 -6.20
N PRO A 464 -30.01 -14.39 -4.89
CA PRO A 464 -29.17 -13.85 -3.83
C PRO A 464 -28.15 -14.84 -3.26
N ARG A 465 -28.03 -16.03 -3.87
CA ARG A 465 -27.22 -17.14 -3.33
C ARG A 465 -25.74 -16.97 -3.54
N TYR A 466 -25.32 -16.44 -4.70
CA TYR A 466 -23.92 -16.26 -5.11
C TYR A 466 -23.07 -17.53 -4.96
N GLN A 467 -23.62 -18.70 -5.31
CA GLN A 467 -22.96 -19.99 -5.14
C GLN A 467 -21.66 -20.07 -5.94
N MET A 468 -21.71 -19.64 -7.21
CA MET A 468 -20.53 -19.62 -8.07
C MET A 468 -19.39 -18.77 -7.47
N ALA A 469 -19.74 -17.59 -6.92
CA ALA A 469 -18.78 -16.71 -6.29
C ALA A 469 -18.13 -17.36 -5.07
N PHE A 470 -18.90 -17.96 -4.16
CA PHE A 470 -18.36 -18.63 -2.98
C PHE A 470 -17.47 -19.82 -3.34
N ILE A 471 -17.83 -20.62 -4.37
CA ILE A 471 -17.01 -21.73 -4.85
C ILE A 471 -15.68 -21.21 -5.41
N LEU A 472 -15.71 -20.22 -6.30
CA LEU A 472 -14.50 -19.69 -6.91
C LEU A 472 -13.59 -18.99 -5.88
N MET A 473 -14.15 -18.19 -4.97
CA MET A 473 -13.39 -17.58 -3.88
C MET A 473 -12.72 -18.63 -2.99
N MET A 474 -13.42 -19.74 -2.69
CA MET A 474 -12.85 -20.85 -1.94
C MET A 474 -11.71 -21.54 -2.70
N VAL A 475 -11.86 -21.76 -4.02
CA VAL A 475 -10.78 -22.33 -4.87
C VAL A 475 -9.53 -21.44 -4.84
N PHE A 476 -9.70 -20.11 -4.97
CA PHE A 476 -8.58 -19.17 -4.90
C PHE A 476 -7.98 -19.06 -3.50
N ALA A 477 -8.78 -19.17 -2.44
CA ALA A 477 -8.30 -19.25 -1.07
C ALA A 477 -7.43 -20.50 -0.85
N LEU A 478 -7.88 -21.65 -1.34
CA LEU A 478 -7.11 -22.91 -1.27
C LEU A 478 -5.84 -22.83 -2.12
N LEU A 479 -5.88 -22.17 -3.27
CA LEU A 479 -4.68 -21.89 -4.07
C LEU A 479 -3.67 -21.05 -3.27
N ALA A 480 -4.12 -19.98 -2.60
CA ALA A 480 -3.27 -19.15 -1.76
C ALA A 480 -2.64 -19.96 -0.62
N VAL A 481 -3.42 -20.78 0.08
CA VAL A 481 -2.93 -21.68 1.15
C VAL A 481 -1.90 -22.67 0.58
N SER A 482 -2.17 -23.27 -0.56
CA SER A 482 -1.25 -24.22 -1.20
C SER A 482 0.08 -23.55 -1.57
N CYS A 483 0.06 -22.36 -2.18
CA CYS A 483 1.25 -21.59 -2.49
C CYS A 483 2.02 -21.21 -1.22
N ALA A 484 1.32 -20.79 -0.15
CA ALA A 484 1.91 -20.43 1.14
C ALA A 484 2.60 -21.64 1.80
N MET A 485 1.95 -22.80 1.78
CA MET A 485 2.53 -24.03 2.35
C MET A 485 3.72 -24.54 1.55
N LEU A 486 3.68 -24.47 0.22
CA LEU A 486 4.83 -24.81 -0.64
C LEU A 486 6.00 -23.87 -0.36
N LEU A 487 5.73 -22.55 -0.26
CA LEU A 487 6.75 -21.57 0.11
C LEU A 487 7.36 -21.90 1.48
N LYS A 488 6.54 -22.14 2.49
CA LYS A 488 6.99 -22.49 3.85
C LYS A 488 7.89 -23.72 3.83
N ILE A 489 7.49 -24.79 3.17
CA ILE A 489 8.30 -26.02 3.04
C ILE A 489 9.65 -25.70 2.38
N GLY A 490 9.64 -24.88 1.32
CA GLY A 490 10.86 -24.41 0.64
C GLY A 490 11.78 -23.62 1.58
N LEU A 491 11.20 -22.68 2.36
CA LEU A 491 11.95 -21.85 3.31
C LEU A 491 12.54 -22.67 4.47
N VAL A 492 11.78 -23.64 5.01
CA VAL A 492 12.28 -24.54 6.06
C VAL A 492 13.47 -25.37 5.54
N ARG A 493 13.39 -25.87 4.30
CA ARG A 493 14.51 -26.60 3.67
C ARG A 493 15.71 -25.66 3.45
N ALA A 494 15.47 -24.43 2.97
CA ALA A 494 16.52 -23.44 2.78
C ALA A 494 17.19 -23.07 4.11
N ASN A 495 16.42 -22.88 5.19
CA ASN A 495 16.95 -22.58 6.52
C ASN A 495 17.83 -23.72 7.06
N LYS A 496 17.43 -24.98 6.85
CA LYS A 496 18.26 -26.14 7.22
C LYS A 496 19.59 -26.18 6.46
N ARG A 497 19.58 -25.79 5.18
CA ARG A 497 20.80 -25.69 4.38
C ARG A 497 21.70 -24.55 4.86
N LEU A 498 21.13 -23.35 5.05
CA LEU A 498 21.86 -22.17 5.56
C LEU A 498 22.46 -22.43 6.94
N TYR A 499 21.77 -23.19 7.81
CA TYR A 499 22.31 -23.57 9.11
C TYR A 499 23.54 -24.45 8.98
N ARG A 500 23.56 -25.46 8.08
CA ARG A 500 24.72 -26.30 7.84
C ARG A 500 25.90 -25.50 7.28
N GLU A 501 25.64 -24.63 6.27
CA GLU A 501 26.65 -23.77 5.68
C GLU A 501 27.24 -22.81 6.74
N ALA A 502 26.39 -22.23 7.63
CA ALA A 502 26.84 -21.35 8.70
C ALA A 502 27.72 -22.06 9.74
N VAL A 503 27.41 -23.34 10.07
CA VAL A 503 28.22 -24.13 10.99
C VAL A 503 29.55 -24.53 10.34
N GLU A 504 29.56 -24.90 9.04
CA GLU A 504 30.77 -25.32 8.31
C GLU A 504 31.72 -24.13 8.06
N GLU A 505 31.20 -22.93 7.84
CA GLU A 505 31.96 -21.73 7.49
C GLU A 505 32.17 -20.77 8.67
N GLU A 506 31.73 -21.13 9.88
CA GLU A 506 31.77 -20.27 11.10
C GLU A 506 31.11 -18.88 10.89
N LYS A 507 30.10 -18.79 10.00
CA LYS A 507 29.38 -17.55 9.68
C LYS A 507 28.14 -17.35 10.52
N ALA A 508 27.67 -16.10 10.62
CA ALA A 508 26.43 -15.78 11.31
C ALA A 508 25.21 -16.40 10.61
N TYR A 509 24.37 -17.13 11.35
CA TYR A 509 23.15 -17.73 10.84
C TYR A 509 22.00 -16.71 10.79
N GLN A 510 21.48 -16.45 9.61
CA GLN A 510 20.31 -15.58 9.39
C GLN A 510 19.20 -16.37 8.69
N PRO A 511 18.23 -16.91 9.44
CA PRO A 511 17.13 -17.68 8.87
C PRO A 511 16.09 -16.80 8.20
N TYR A 512 15.43 -17.35 7.17
CA TYR A 512 14.18 -16.77 6.66
C TYR A 512 13.05 -16.96 7.68
N LEU A 513 12.13 -15.98 7.77
CA LEU A 513 10.85 -16.15 8.46
C LEU A 513 9.98 -17.15 7.67
N THR A 514 9.59 -18.27 8.30
CA THR A 514 8.94 -19.41 7.62
C THR A 514 7.43 -19.36 7.64
#